data_566aa5ad590de430ad3cbe42e3914da8
#
_entry.id   566aa5ad590de430ad3cbe42e3914da8
#
_cell.length_a   1.000
_cell.length_b   1.000
_cell.length_c   1.000
_cell.angle_alpha   90.00
_cell.angle_beta   90.00
_cell.angle_gamma   90.00
#
_symmetry.space_group_name_H-M   'P 1'
#
loop_
_entity.id
_entity.type
_entity.pdbx_description
1 polymer ?
#
loop_
_entity_poly.entity_id
_entity_poly.type
_entity_poly.pdbx_seq_one_letter_code
_entity_poly.pdbx_strand_id
1 'polypeptide(L)'
;MKKKNSNIKSKKIGNLLVIAGIIVLAVVKAAGGWRFRPSEDKYAKYIEAATQYMQDEYYVEAIEEFNKADTVNPSCDVKLSMAECYLLLGDMINFKQTADKAESMYGYSERLYIDMVYYYEAMNDKTGELELLIQAVNDCPDNEYLTQCYDGLKGDYNEAGATFDEVYARKDGYDVVCNGDSAGVISGDVTVTVKTPYEAIYDIAAKEDIKISALKDGKLRYFDQKDYMRKTPEGDYKYIGLYRDGYALIEDNDGWAYIDEDGCISGSHYEAATAFEDGIAAVKDEDGWKLIDNEFKMIDGKTYTDIVRDDGQCMVFAGRIFAKTDSGYEMLDTAGNIIASGFNEVRPFMEEGGYAAVKDADGWKVMDTGGKIIEEVECEELLASGNNMMPYRVGDVWGYIGVGDGVYVEPKFEAALRVNTNGYAAVKENGQWKYIHFTRFRLEEESL
;
A
#
# COMPACT_ATOMS: atom_id res chain seq x y z
N MET A 1 -2.41 -19.41 -33.00
CA MET A 1 -2.15 -20.10 -31.72
C MET A 1 -3.08 -19.66 -30.57
N LYS A 2 -3.73 -18.48 -30.63
CA LYS A 2 -4.61 -17.96 -29.53
C LYS A 2 -6.01 -18.66 -29.40
N LYS A 3 -6.53 -19.31 -30.44
CA LYS A 3 -7.85 -20.01 -30.38
C LYS A 3 -7.82 -21.36 -29.66
N LYS A 4 -6.66 -21.98 -29.46
CA LYS A 4 -6.57 -23.31 -28.84
C LYS A 4 -6.54 -23.26 -27.30
N ASN A 5 -6.12 -22.11 -26.71
CA ASN A 5 -6.07 -21.94 -25.25
C ASN A 5 -7.42 -21.56 -24.62
N SER A 6 -8.32 -20.86 -25.36
CA SER A 6 -9.66 -20.55 -24.86
C SER A 6 -10.54 -21.78 -24.72
N ASN A 7 -10.42 -22.74 -25.66
CA ASN A 7 -11.17 -24.00 -25.61
C ASN A 7 -10.70 -24.99 -24.52
N ILE A 8 -9.46 -24.87 -24.05
CA ILE A 8 -8.95 -25.72 -22.97
C ILE A 8 -9.39 -25.18 -21.61
N LYS A 9 -9.42 -23.83 -21.44
CA LYS A 9 -9.98 -23.20 -20.25
C LYS A 9 -11.47 -23.47 -20.09
N SER A 10 -12.27 -23.33 -21.14
CA SER A 10 -13.71 -23.61 -21.10
C SER A 10 -14.04 -25.07 -20.78
N LYS A 11 -13.26 -26.06 -21.29
CA LYS A 11 -13.44 -27.49 -20.95
C LYS A 11 -13.04 -27.82 -19.50
N LYS A 12 -12.03 -27.14 -18.93
CA LYS A 12 -11.67 -27.31 -17.50
C LYS A 12 -12.74 -26.72 -16.59
N ILE A 13 -13.27 -25.55 -16.94
CA ILE A 13 -14.39 -24.89 -16.26
C ILE A 13 -15.62 -25.80 -16.23
N GLY A 14 -16.06 -26.33 -17.38
CA GLY A 14 -17.20 -27.23 -17.46
C GLY A 14 -17.04 -28.50 -16.62
N ASN A 15 -15.83 -29.06 -16.49
CA ASN A 15 -15.61 -30.27 -15.68
C ASN A 15 -15.59 -30.01 -14.17
N LEU A 16 -15.11 -28.84 -13.70
CA LEU A 16 -15.14 -28.48 -12.26
C LEU A 16 -16.58 -28.19 -11.80
N LEU A 17 -17.36 -27.49 -12.62
CA LEU A 17 -18.74 -27.09 -12.34
C LEU A 17 -19.71 -28.28 -12.35
N VAL A 18 -19.54 -29.26 -13.23
CA VAL A 18 -20.33 -30.51 -13.26
C VAL A 18 -20.11 -31.35 -11.99
N ILE A 19 -18.92 -31.33 -11.38
CA ILE A 19 -18.64 -32.05 -10.14
C ILE A 19 -19.42 -31.45 -8.95
N ALA A 20 -19.58 -30.14 -8.89
CA ALA A 20 -20.35 -29.45 -7.83
C ALA A 20 -21.87 -29.82 -7.93
N GLY A 21 -22.45 -29.88 -9.13
CA GLY A 21 -23.83 -30.29 -9.33
C GLY A 21 -24.12 -31.73 -8.92
N ILE A 22 -23.17 -32.68 -9.06
CA ILE A 22 -23.30 -34.05 -8.64
C ILE A 22 -23.37 -34.23 -7.11
N ILE A 23 -22.72 -33.35 -6.36
CA ILE A 23 -22.72 -33.37 -4.88
C ILE A 23 -24.09 -33.00 -4.32
N VAL A 24 -24.82 -32.06 -4.95
CA VAL A 24 -26.17 -31.66 -4.54
C VAL A 24 -27.17 -32.82 -4.65
N LEU A 25 -27.08 -33.65 -5.70
CA LEU A 25 -27.91 -34.85 -5.85
C LEU A 25 -27.65 -35.93 -4.77
N ALA A 26 -26.41 -36.04 -4.30
CA ALA A 26 -26.06 -36.97 -3.23
C ALA A 26 -26.61 -36.55 -1.87
N VAL A 27 -26.63 -35.24 -1.58
CA VAL A 27 -27.15 -34.69 -0.31
C VAL A 27 -28.68 -34.79 -0.25
N VAL A 28 -29.39 -34.53 -1.35
CA VAL A 28 -30.85 -34.70 -1.44
C VAL A 28 -31.30 -36.15 -1.24
N LYS A 29 -30.52 -37.14 -1.75
CA LYS A 29 -30.78 -38.57 -1.53
C LYS A 29 -30.47 -39.03 -0.10
N ALA A 30 -29.47 -38.42 0.56
CA ALA A 30 -29.08 -38.80 1.94
C ALA A 30 -29.99 -38.22 3.03
N ALA A 31 -30.68 -37.09 2.77
CA ALA A 31 -31.63 -36.46 3.69
C ALA A 31 -33.04 -37.06 3.64
N GLY A 32 -33.34 -37.99 2.75
CA GLY A 32 -34.67 -38.59 2.47
C GLY A 32 -35.08 -39.68 3.42
N GLY A 33 -35.29 -39.35 4.70
CA GLY A 33 -36.00 -40.18 5.68
C GLY A 33 -37.49 -39.83 5.75
N TRP A 34 -38.30 -40.57 4.98
CA TRP A 34 -39.74 -40.83 5.15
C TRP A 34 -40.66 -39.78 5.79
N ARG A 35 -41.24 -38.91 4.92
CA ARG A 35 -42.64 -38.44 5.00
C ARG A 35 -43.06 -37.85 3.65
N PHE A 36 -43.97 -38.52 2.91
CA PHE A 36 -44.54 -38.08 1.66
C PHE A 36 -45.23 -36.72 1.80
N ARG A 37 -44.69 -35.65 1.18
CA ARG A 37 -45.42 -34.42 0.86
C ARG A 37 -45.43 -34.28 -0.67
N PRO A 38 -46.59 -34.02 -1.33
CA PRO A 38 -46.68 -33.88 -2.77
C PRO A 38 -45.81 -32.74 -3.36
N SER A 39 -45.43 -31.76 -2.55
CA SER A 39 -44.53 -30.66 -2.92
C SER A 39 -43.06 -31.11 -3.03
N GLU A 40 -42.60 -32.02 -2.16
CA GLU A 40 -41.23 -32.54 -2.15
C GLU A 40 -40.97 -33.41 -3.39
N ASP A 41 -41.92 -34.17 -3.83
CA ASP A 41 -41.87 -34.99 -5.07
C ASP A 41 -41.76 -34.11 -6.33
N LYS A 42 -42.48 -32.97 -6.35
CA LYS A 42 -42.38 -32.02 -7.49
C LYS A 42 -41.04 -31.32 -7.52
N TYR A 43 -40.56 -30.84 -6.37
CA TYR A 43 -39.28 -30.19 -6.25
C TYR A 43 -38.14 -31.12 -6.74
N ALA A 44 -38.09 -32.36 -6.22
CA ALA A 44 -37.11 -33.34 -6.61
C ALA A 44 -37.09 -33.62 -8.12
N LYS A 45 -38.27 -33.74 -8.76
CA LYS A 45 -38.37 -33.92 -10.20
C LYS A 45 -37.83 -32.73 -11.00
N TYR A 46 -38.13 -31.50 -10.57
CA TYR A 46 -37.60 -30.31 -11.25
C TYR A 46 -36.09 -30.22 -11.13
N ILE A 47 -35.52 -30.50 -9.95
CA ILE A 47 -34.08 -30.54 -9.75
C ILE A 47 -33.40 -31.61 -10.60
N GLU A 48 -33.98 -32.83 -10.66
CA GLU A 48 -33.45 -33.92 -11.46
C GLU A 48 -33.46 -33.57 -12.97
N ALA A 49 -34.56 -32.99 -13.47
CA ALA A 49 -34.67 -32.55 -14.86
C ALA A 49 -33.70 -31.41 -15.17
N ALA A 50 -33.63 -30.40 -14.31
CA ALA A 50 -32.72 -29.28 -14.48
C ALA A 50 -31.25 -29.72 -14.49
N THR A 51 -30.86 -30.62 -13.57
CA THR A 51 -29.49 -31.16 -13.50
C THR A 51 -29.16 -31.97 -14.75
N GLN A 52 -30.12 -32.75 -15.27
CA GLN A 52 -29.91 -33.50 -16.51
C GLN A 52 -29.72 -32.54 -17.70
N TYR A 53 -30.55 -31.51 -17.83
CA TYR A 53 -30.38 -30.48 -18.86
C TYR A 53 -29.05 -29.75 -18.76
N MET A 54 -28.58 -29.43 -17.55
CA MET A 54 -27.26 -28.85 -17.35
C MET A 54 -26.12 -29.76 -17.84
N GLN A 55 -26.22 -31.08 -17.53
CA GLN A 55 -25.23 -32.07 -17.97
C GLN A 55 -25.24 -32.25 -19.51
N ASP A 56 -26.38 -32.10 -20.12
CA ASP A 56 -26.56 -32.19 -21.58
C ASP A 56 -26.30 -30.84 -22.30
N GLU A 57 -25.82 -29.80 -21.54
CA GLU A 57 -25.54 -28.45 -22.03
C GLU A 57 -26.76 -27.67 -22.55
N TYR A 58 -27.98 -28.09 -22.16
CA TYR A 58 -29.25 -27.41 -22.47
C TYR A 58 -29.58 -26.41 -21.36
N TYR A 59 -28.78 -25.35 -21.25
CA TYR A 59 -28.82 -24.40 -20.10
C TYR A 59 -30.12 -23.59 -20.03
N VAL A 60 -30.77 -23.32 -21.17
CA VAL A 60 -32.07 -22.61 -21.20
C VAL A 60 -33.15 -23.48 -20.56
N GLU A 61 -33.23 -24.72 -20.93
CA GLU A 61 -34.17 -25.69 -20.38
C GLU A 61 -33.87 -25.98 -18.89
N ALA A 62 -32.58 -26.02 -18.52
CA ALA A 62 -32.18 -26.15 -17.13
C ALA A 62 -32.70 -25.00 -16.29
N ILE A 63 -32.56 -23.74 -16.76
CA ILE A 63 -33.07 -22.55 -16.08
C ILE A 63 -34.59 -22.61 -15.90
N GLU A 64 -35.34 -23.07 -16.90
CA GLU A 64 -36.79 -23.21 -16.77
C GLU A 64 -37.19 -24.20 -15.67
N GLU A 65 -36.51 -25.33 -15.56
CA GLU A 65 -36.78 -26.33 -14.53
C GLU A 65 -36.32 -25.85 -13.14
N PHE A 66 -35.15 -25.16 -13.04
CA PHE A 66 -34.72 -24.52 -11.79
C PHE A 66 -35.71 -23.45 -11.33
N ASN A 67 -36.27 -22.62 -12.21
CA ASN A 67 -37.32 -21.68 -11.89
C ASN A 67 -38.57 -22.34 -11.29
N LYS A 68 -38.96 -23.49 -11.82
CA LYS A 68 -40.08 -24.28 -11.27
C LYS A 68 -39.72 -24.81 -9.87
N ALA A 69 -38.50 -25.29 -9.70
CA ALA A 69 -37.99 -25.72 -8.38
C ALA A 69 -37.97 -24.58 -7.36
N ASP A 70 -37.45 -23.41 -7.74
CA ASP A 70 -37.39 -22.21 -6.90
C ASP A 70 -38.78 -21.73 -6.47
N THR A 71 -39.77 -21.85 -7.34
CA THR A 71 -41.17 -21.54 -7.01
C THR A 71 -41.76 -22.48 -5.93
N VAL A 72 -41.32 -23.75 -5.92
CA VAL A 72 -41.80 -24.75 -4.94
C VAL A 72 -41.09 -24.63 -3.62
N ASN A 73 -39.77 -24.49 -3.67
CA ASN A 73 -38.93 -24.37 -2.48
C ASN A 73 -37.66 -23.56 -2.82
N PRO A 74 -37.68 -22.22 -2.56
CA PRO A 74 -36.51 -21.38 -2.78
C PRO A 74 -35.31 -21.83 -1.96
N SER A 75 -34.15 -21.96 -2.63
CA SER A 75 -32.90 -22.32 -1.96
C SER A 75 -31.71 -21.66 -2.61
N CYS A 76 -30.62 -21.51 -1.84
CA CYS A 76 -29.35 -21.00 -2.34
C CYS A 76 -28.84 -21.80 -3.51
N ASP A 77 -28.80 -23.12 -3.38
CA ASP A 77 -28.29 -24.03 -4.44
C ASP A 77 -29.02 -23.90 -5.76
N VAL A 78 -30.35 -23.74 -5.73
CA VAL A 78 -31.14 -23.54 -6.96
C VAL A 78 -30.77 -22.22 -7.62
N LYS A 79 -30.66 -21.14 -6.85
CA LYS A 79 -30.29 -19.83 -7.39
C LYS A 79 -28.87 -19.82 -7.95
N LEU A 80 -27.94 -20.45 -7.27
CA LEU A 80 -26.57 -20.59 -7.76
C LEU A 80 -26.50 -21.44 -9.04
N SER A 81 -27.26 -22.53 -9.10
CA SER A 81 -27.32 -23.35 -10.33
C SER A 81 -27.95 -22.60 -11.49
N MET A 82 -28.95 -21.75 -11.24
CA MET A 82 -29.50 -20.85 -12.28
C MET A 82 -28.48 -19.82 -12.74
N ALA A 83 -27.76 -19.18 -11.78
CA ALA A 83 -26.71 -18.23 -12.09
C ALA A 83 -25.63 -18.89 -12.96
N GLU A 84 -25.17 -20.07 -12.58
CA GLU A 84 -24.18 -20.85 -13.33
C GLU A 84 -24.65 -21.15 -14.77
N CYS A 85 -25.94 -21.50 -14.97
CA CYS A 85 -26.48 -21.67 -16.31
C CYS A 85 -26.39 -20.37 -17.13
N TYR A 86 -26.71 -19.21 -16.55
CA TYR A 86 -26.56 -17.92 -17.23
C TYR A 86 -25.08 -17.60 -17.55
N LEU A 87 -24.18 -17.91 -16.65
CA LEU A 87 -22.73 -17.74 -16.86
C LEU A 87 -22.25 -18.60 -18.05
N LEU A 88 -22.67 -19.86 -18.11
CA LEU A 88 -22.32 -20.78 -19.17
C LEU A 88 -22.95 -20.40 -20.53
N LEU A 89 -24.12 -19.76 -20.53
CA LEU A 89 -24.73 -19.15 -21.72
C LEU A 89 -24.02 -17.86 -22.18
N GLY A 90 -23.18 -17.27 -21.34
CA GLY A 90 -22.59 -15.93 -21.57
C GLY A 90 -23.58 -14.78 -21.34
N ASP A 91 -24.72 -15.07 -20.68
CA ASP A 91 -25.71 -14.06 -20.31
C ASP A 91 -25.34 -13.39 -18.98
N MET A 92 -24.35 -12.49 -19.06
CA MET A 92 -23.75 -11.82 -17.90
C MET A 92 -24.75 -10.92 -17.14
N ILE A 93 -25.79 -10.42 -17.83
CA ILE A 93 -26.82 -9.58 -17.20
C ILE A 93 -27.69 -10.44 -16.25
N ASN A 94 -28.23 -11.53 -16.74
CA ASN A 94 -29.08 -12.40 -15.95
C ASN A 94 -28.25 -13.16 -14.89
N PHE A 95 -27.00 -13.51 -15.20
CA PHE A 95 -26.05 -14.03 -14.20
C PHE A 95 -25.97 -13.07 -13.01
N LYS A 96 -25.54 -11.83 -13.24
CA LYS A 96 -25.32 -10.85 -12.16
C LYS A 96 -26.60 -10.62 -11.33
N GLN A 97 -27.74 -10.44 -12.00
CA GLN A 97 -29.02 -10.28 -11.29
C GLN A 97 -29.39 -11.49 -10.41
N THR A 98 -29.05 -12.70 -10.86
CA THR A 98 -29.37 -13.94 -10.12
C THR A 98 -28.39 -14.15 -8.98
N ALA A 99 -27.11 -13.86 -9.21
CA ALA A 99 -26.04 -13.88 -8.21
C ALA A 99 -26.31 -12.86 -7.08
N ASP A 100 -26.67 -11.61 -7.43
CA ASP A 100 -27.01 -10.57 -6.44
C ASP A 100 -28.21 -10.94 -5.58
N LYS A 101 -29.21 -11.62 -6.17
CA LYS A 101 -30.35 -12.16 -5.40
C LYS A 101 -29.93 -13.27 -4.45
N ALA A 102 -29.03 -14.16 -4.90
CA ALA A 102 -28.51 -15.23 -4.05
C ALA A 102 -27.71 -14.65 -2.89
N GLU A 103 -26.82 -13.70 -3.15
CA GLU A 103 -26.05 -12.97 -2.14
C GLU A 103 -26.97 -12.27 -1.14
N SER A 104 -27.93 -11.47 -1.62
CA SER A 104 -28.84 -10.70 -0.76
C SER A 104 -29.71 -11.58 0.17
N MET A 105 -30.04 -12.80 -0.29
CA MET A 105 -30.90 -13.71 0.47
C MET A 105 -30.14 -14.67 1.39
N TYR A 106 -28.94 -15.05 1.04
CA TYR A 106 -28.19 -16.14 1.66
C TYR A 106 -26.75 -15.78 2.05
N GLY A 107 -26.27 -14.59 1.66
CA GLY A 107 -24.87 -14.20 1.79
C GLY A 107 -23.97 -14.85 0.73
N TYR A 108 -22.69 -14.52 0.76
CA TYR A 108 -21.70 -15.18 -0.06
C TYR A 108 -21.44 -16.62 0.41
N SER A 109 -21.25 -17.49 -0.55
CA SER A 109 -20.74 -18.85 -0.36
C SER A 109 -19.50 -19.05 -1.22
N GLU A 110 -18.68 -20.03 -0.89
CA GLU A 110 -17.49 -20.39 -1.66
C GLU A 110 -17.79 -20.54 -3.17
N ARG A 111 -18.89 -21.21 -3.50
CA ARG A 111 -19.35 -21.36 -4.89
C ARG A 111 -19.68 -20.02 -5.55
N LEU A 112 -20.39 -19.13 -4.84
CA LEU A 112 -20.74 -17.81 -5.38
C LEU A 112 -19.51 -16.95 -5.61
N TYR A 113 -18.52 -16.99 -4.71
CA TYR A 113 -17.24 -16.32 -4.93
C TYR A 113 -16.57 -16.79 -6.23
N ILE A 114 -16.49 -18.09 -6.45
CA ILE A 114 -15.90 -18.68 -7.67
C ILE A 114 -16.66 -18.23 -8.93
N ASP A 115 -17.99 -18.30 -8.92
CA ASP A 115 -18.82 -17.88 -10.05
C ASP A 115 -18.66 -16.39 -10.37
N MET A 116 -18.54 -15.55 -9.32
CA MET A 116 -18.30 -14.12 -9.47
C MET A 116 -16.89 -13.78 -9.96
N VAL A 117 -15.85 -14.55 -9.59
CA VAL A 117 -14.51 -14.40 -10.19
C VAL A 117 -14.58 -14.62 -11.70
N TYR A 118 -15.24 -15.69 -12.17
CA TYR A 118 -15.43 -15.92 -13.62
C TYR A 118 -16.22 -14.80 -14.31
N TYR A 119 -17.20 -14.21 -13.63
CA TYR A 119 -17.93 -13.06 -14.14
C TYR A 119 -17.03 -11.86 -14.34
N TYR A 120 -16.24 -11.46 -13.34
CA TYR A 120 -15.34 -10.33 -13.43
C TYR A 120 -14.21 -10.56 -14.45
N GLU A 121 -13.66 -11.80 -14.53
CA GLU A 121 -12.72 -12.16 -15.61
C GLU A 121 -13.35 -11.98 -17.00
N ALA A 122 -14.60 -12.42 -17.21
CA ALA A 122 -15.32 -12.30 -18.47
C ALA A 122 -15.62 -10.83 -18.83
N MET A 123 -15.89 -9.99 -17.83
CA MET A 123 -16.11 -8.56 -17.99
C MET A 123 -14.80 -7.77 -18.14
N ASN A 124 -13.64 -8.39 -17.90
CA ASN A 124 -12.31 -7.77 -17.83
C ASN A 124 -12.27 -6.65 -16.79
N ASP A 125 -12.97 -6.85 -15.68
CA ASP A 125 -13.05 -5.93 -14.54
C ASP A 125 -12.17 -6.43 -13.40
N LYS A 126 -10.87 -6.14 -13.50
CA LYS A 126 -9.88 -6.52 -12.49
C LYS A 126 -10.11 -5.84 -11.14
N THR A 127 -10.68 -4.64 -11.15
CA THR A 127 -10.96 -3.88 -9.94
C THR A 127 -12.03 -4.56 -9.11
N GLY A 128 -13.19 -4.86 -9.72
CA GLY A 128 -14.26 -5.60 -9.07
C GLY A 128 -13.85 -7.03 -8.68
N GLU A 129 -13.01 -7.69 -9.49
CA GLU A 129 -12.46 -9.01 -9.18
C GLU A 129 -11.57 -8.96 -7.92
N LEU A 130 -10.66 -7.99 -7.81
CA LEU A 130 -9.79 -7.85 -6.65
C LEU A 130 -10.59 -7.49 -5.38
N GLU A 131 -11.58 -6.59 -5.48
CA GLU A 131 -12.48 -6.26 -4.37
C GLU A 131 -13.19 -7.51 -3.82
N LEU A 132 -13.76 -8.31 -4.72
CA LEU A 132 -14.38 -9.59 -4.36
C LEU A 132 -13.38 -10.54 -3.71
N LEU A 133 -12.19 -10.68 -4.28
CA LEU A 133 -11.16 -11.62 -3.81
C LEU A 133 -10.62 -11.25 -2.43
N ILE A 134 -10.49 -9.97 -2.10
CA ILE A 134 -10.11 -9.52 -0.75
C ILE A 134 -11.09 -10.07 0.30
N GLN A 135 -12.39 -10.04 0.02
CA GLN A 135 -13.41 -10.63 0.91
C GLN A 135 -13.36 -12.16 0.86
N ALA A 136 -13.27 -12.75 -0.35
CA ALA A 136 -13.33 -14.18 -0.55
C ALA A 136 -12.21 -14.95 0.19
N VAL A 137 -10.97 -14.45 0.19
CA VAL A 137 -9.86 -15.12 0.91
C VAL A 137 -10.00 -15.01 2.43
N ASN A 138 -10.68 -13.98 2.94
CA ASN A 138 -10.99 -13.87 4.37
C ASN A 138 -12.09 -14.84 4.78
N ASP A 139 -13.13 -14.99 3.95
CA ASP A 139 -14.29 -15.86 4.24
C ASP A 139 -13.99 -17.34 3.98
N CYS A 140 -13.10 -17.63 3.01
CA CYS A 140 -12.77 -18.98 2.55
C CYS A 140 -11.24 -19.18 2.48
N PRO A 141 -10.51 -19.08 3.61
CA PRO A 141 -9.03 -19.09 3.63
C PRO A 141 -8.41 -20.42 3.14
N ASP A 142 -9.16 -21.50 3.21
CA ASP A 142 -8.70 -22.83 2.77
C ASP A 142 -8.94 -23.10 1.27
N ASN A 143 -9.56 -22.16 0.53
CA ASN A 143 -9.81 -22.32 -0.89
C ASN A 143 -8.60 -21.92 -1.73
N GLU A 144 -7.84 -22.91 -2.21
CA GLU A 144 -6.63 -22.71 -3.01
C GLU A 144 -6.89 -21.92 -4.32
N TYR A 145 -8.05 -22.09 -4.96
CA TYR A 145 -8.37 -21.39 -6.21
C TYR A 145 -8.55 -19.89 -5.98
N LEU A 146 -9.35 -19.50 -4.97
CA LEU A 146 -9.56 -18.10 -4.61
C LEU A 146 -8.26 -17.43 -4.17
N THR A 147 -7.45 -18.14 -3.37
CA THR A 147 -6.11 -17.66 -2.97
C THR A 147 -5.19 -17.45 -4.17
N GLN A 148 -5.15 -18.36 -5.13
CA GLN A 148 -4.36 -18.22 -6.37
C GLN A 148 -4.84 -17.03 -7.22
N CYS A 149 -6.16 -16.82 -7.35
CA CYS A 149 -6.70 -15.66 -8.05
C CYS A 149 -6.29 -14.35 -7.36
N TYR A 150 -6.43 -14.29 -6.03
CA TYR A 150 -6.01 -13.15 -5.23
C TYR A 150 -4.52 -12.87 -5.39
N ASP A 151 -3.65 -13.86 -5.22
CA ASP A 151 -2.21 -13.74 -5.39
C ASP A 151 -1.82 -13.24 -6.80
N GLY A 152 -2.61 -13.60 -7.80
CA GLY A 152 -2.42 -13.13 -9.18
C GLY A 152 -2.79 -11.66 -9.40
N LEU A 153 -3.64 -11.08 -8.54
CA LEU A 153 -4.17 -9.72 -8.71
C LEU A 153 -3.78 -8.74 -7.59
N LYS A 154 -3.42 -9.20 -6.40
CA LYS A 154 -3.15 -8.32 -5.24
C LYS A 154 -2.09 -7.27 -5.50
N GLY A 155 -1.15 -7.53 -6.40
CA GLY A 155 -0.11 -6.62 -6.84
C GLY A 155 -0.42 -5.86 -8.13
N ASP A 156 -1.66 -5.87 -8.62
CA ASP A 156 -2.05 -5.13 -9.83
C ASP A 156 -1.96 -3.63 -9.59
N TYR A 157 -1.47 -2.90 -10.60
CA TYR A 157 -1.29 -1.45 -10.53
C TYR A 157 -1.47 -0.80 -11.90
N ASN A 158 -1.74 0.49 -11.90
CA ASN A 158 -1.76 1.34 -13.08
C ASN A 158 -0.64 2.39 -13.00
N GLU A 159 -0.11 2.81 -14.14
CA GLU A 159 0.79 3.95 -14.20
C GLU A 159 0.00 5.24 -13.93
N ALA A 160 0.61 6.15 -13.17
CA ALA A 160 0.00 7.42 -12.78
C ALA A 160 0.96 8.59 -13.00
N GLY A 161 0.41 9.71 -13.47
CA GLY A 161 1.15 10.97 -13.60
C GLY A 161 2.19 11.02 -14.72
N ALA A 162 3.19 11.86 -14.52
CA ALA A 162 4.30 12.11 -15.45
C ALA A 162 5.53 11.28 -15.08
N THR A 163 6.51 11.25 -15.99
CA THR A 163 7.83 10.67 -15.75
C THR A 163 8.83 11.74 -15.31
N PHE A 164 9.85 11.32 -14.56
CA PHE A 164 10.88 12.18 -13.99
C PHE A 164 12.26 11.57 -14.17
N ASP A 165 13.28 12.43 -14.19
CA ASP A 165 14.68 11.98 -14.22
C ASP A 165 15.09 11.45 -12.84
N GLU A 166 14.69 12.15 -11.76
CA GLU A 166 14.93 11.72 -10.37
C GLU A 166 13.72 11.98 -9.47
N VAL A 167 13.55 11.13 -8.46
CA VAL A 167 12.53 11.24 -7.41
C VAL A 167 13.17 11.00 -6.06
N TYR A 168 12.92 11.88 -5.12
CA TYR A 168 13.41 11.82 -3.74
C TYR A 168 12.21 11.78 -2.80
N ALA A 169 11.97 10.61 -2.20
CA ALA A 169 10.90 10.45 -1.23
C ALA A 169 11.18 11.25 0.04
N ARG A 170 10.21 12.01 0.50
CA ARG A 170 10.22 12.71 1.78
C ARG A 170 9.26 12.02 2.75
N LYS A 171 9.42 12.29 4.03
CA LYS A 171 8.41 11.90 5.00
C LYS A 171 7.08 12.63 4.73
N ASP A 172 6.00 12.18 5.34
CA ASP A 172 4.67 12.79 5.26
C ASP A 172 4.04 12.81 3.84
N GLY A 173 4.42 11.84 2.98
CA GLY A 173 3.75 11.60 1.70
C GLY A 173 4.10 12.56 0.56
N TYR A 174 5.09 13.43 0.72
CA TYR A 174 5.57 14.31 -0.35
C TYR A 174 6.84 13.77 -0.98
N ASP A 175 7.01 14.03 -2.29
CA ASP A 175 8.22 13.69 -3.01
C ASP A 175 8.77 14.93 -3.73
N VAL A 176 10.09 15.09 -3.72
CA VAL A 176 10.79 16.02 -4.60
C VAL A 176 11.05 15.31 -5.91
N VAL A 177 10.64 15.92 -7.02
CA VAL A 177 10.84 15.38 -8.37
C VAL A 177 11.68 16.33 -9.19
N CYS A 178 12.58 15.78 -10.04
CA CYS A 178 13.47 16.57 -10.86
C CYS A 178 13.37 16.16 -12.34
N ASN A 179 13.44 17.17 -13.23
CA ASN A 179 13.62 17.02 -14.67
C ASN A 179 14.73 18.00 -15.12
N GLY A 180 15.87 17.49 -15.50
CA GLY A 180 17.07 18.30 -15.72
C GLY A 180 17.45 19.11 -14.48
N ASP A 181 17.62 20.41 -14.64
CA ASP A 181 17.98 21.34 -13.56
C ASP A 181 16.77 21.91 -12.81
N SER A 182 15.60 21.30 -12.97
CA SER A 182 14.33 21.81 -12.40
C SER A 182 13.76 20.82 -11.39
N ALA A 183 13.52 21.32 -10.16
CA ALA A 183 12.88 20.57 -9.08
C ALA A 183 11.45 21.06 -8.80
N GLY A 184 10.58 20.16 -8.41
CA GLY A 184 9.20 20.40 -8.00
C GLY A 184 8.78 19.48 -6.86
N VAL A 185 7.53 19.62 -6.41
CA VAL A 185 6.97 18.76 -5.35
C VAL A 185 5.71 18.08 -5.85
N ILE A 186 5.61 16.80 -5.58
CA ILE A 186 4.43 15.96 -5.78
C ILE A 186 3.86 15.58 -4.40
N SER A 187 2.52 15.66 -4.27
CA SER A 187 1.79 15.19 -3.11
C SER A 187 1.49 13.70 -3.18
N GLY A 188 0.96 13.16 -2.09
CA GLY A 188 0.65 11.74 -1.95
C GLY A 188 -0.38 11.18 -2.96
N ASP A 189 -1.15 12.02 -3.64
CA ASP A 189 -2.05 11.65 -4.75
C ASP A 189 -1.43 11.84 -6.14
N VAL A 190 -0.11 12.01 -6.21
CA VAL A 190 0.66 12.26 -7.45
C VAL A 190 0.24 13.56 -8.16
N THR A 191 -0.38 14.48 -7.42
CA THR A 191 -0.66 15.82 -7.95
C THR A 191 0.58 16.69 -7.84
N VAL A 192 0.98 17.32 -8.94
CA VAL A 192 2.08 18.30 -8.93
C VAL A 192 1.61 19.53 -8.17
N THR A 193 2.05 19.68 -6.92
CA THR A 193 1.66 20.76 -6.03
C THR A 193 2.52 22.00 -6.21
N VAL A 194 3.78 21.84 -6.59
CA VAL A 194 4.71 22.92 -6.89
C VAL A 194 5.24 22.75 -8.30
N LYS A 195 4.73 23.59 -9.23
CA LYS A 195 5.04 23.49 -10.68
C LYS A 195 6.25 24.30 -11.11
N THR A 196 6.61 25.32 -10.34
CA THR A 196 7.67 26.25 -10.73
C THR A 196 9.02 25.57 -10.60
N PRO A 197 9.90 25.67 -11.61
CA PRO A 197 11.23 25.08 -11.53
C PRO A 197 12.08 25.81 -10.49
N TYR A 198 12.57 25.04 -9.54
CA TYR A 198 13.59 25.45 -8.56
C TYR A 198 14.89 24.72 -8.90
N GLU A 199 16.02 25.35 -8.59
CA GLU A 199 17.34 24.69 -8.75
C GLU A 199 17.50 23.55 -7.73
N ALA A 200 16.95 23.72 -6.52
CA ALA A 200 16.87 22.69 -5.49
C ALA A 200 15.76 22.98 -4.48
N ILE A 201 15.22 21.93 -3.87
CA ILE A 201 14.27 22.02 -2.75
C ILE A 201 14.91 21.34 -1.54
N TYR A 202 15.12 22.10 -0.48
CA TYR A 202 15.84 21.65 0.73
C TYR A 202 14.89 21.14 1.79
N ASP A 203 13.73 21.80 1.96
CA ASP A 203 12.80 21.46 3.03
C ASP A 203 11.35 21.70 2.61
N ILE A 204 10.43 20.88 3.12
CA ILE A 204 8.98 20.91 2.83
C ILE A 204 8.25 20.82 4.17
N ALA A 205 7.26 21.69 4.35
CA ALA A 205 6.28 21.60 5.43
C ALA A 205 4.86 21.79 4.87
N ALA A 206 3.95 20.93 5.28
CA ALA A 206 2.64 20.78 4.65
C ALA A 206 1.44 20.79 5.61
N LYS A 207 1.59 21.24 6.86
CA LYS A 207 0.52 21.16 7.90
C LYS A 207 -0.75 21.95 7.57
N GLU A 208 -0.64 23.15 6.99
CA GLU A 208 -1.81 23.98 6.65
C GLU A 208 -1.74 24.50 5.20
N ASP A 209 -0.60 25.06 4.84
CA ASP A 209 -0.23 25.48 3.49
C ASP A 209 1.14 24.89 3.17
N ILE A 210 1.33 24.32 1.98
CA ILE A 210 2.63 23.81 1.57
C ILE A 210 3.61 24.97 1.48
N LYS A 211 4.65 24.88 2.30
CA LYS A 211 5.79 25.82 2.28
C LYS A 211 7.04 25.02 1.91
N ILE A 212 7.89 25.62 1.15
CA ILE A 212 9.19 25.05 0.79
C ILE A 212 10.32 26.03 1.09
N SER A 213 11.46 25.47 1.47
CA SER A 213 12.74 26.15 1.40
C SER A 213 13.45 25.68 0.14
N ALA A 214 13.75 26.60 -0.77
CA ALA A 214 14.25 26.26 -2.08
C ALA A 214 15.27 27.27 -2.61
N LEU A 215 16.15 26.79 -3.50
CA LEU A 215 17.08 27.61 -4.29
C LEU A 215 16.37 28.03 -5.60
N LYS A 216 16.30 29.35 -5.82
CA LYS A 216 15.78 29.94 -7.04
C LYS A 216 16.59 31.19 -7.40
N ASP A 217 17.03 31.27 -8.65
CA ASP A 217 17.89 32.36 -9.14
C ASP A 217 19.16 32.56 -8.27
N GLY A 218 19.77 31.42 -7.84
CA GLY A 218 20.94 31.40 -6.98
C GLY A 218 20.71 31.90 -5.55
N LYS A 219 19.46 31.99 -5.08
CA LYS A 219 19.11 32.47 -3.73
C LYS A 219 18.21 31.48 -3.01
N LEU A 220 18.59 31.16 -1.78
CA LEU A 220 17.76 30.38 -0.84
C LEU A 220 16.61 31.26 -0.32
N ARG A 221 15.38 30.80 -0.46
CA ARG A 221 14.17 31.50 -0.05
C ARG A 221 13.04 30.55 0.30
N TYR A 222 12.07 31.08 1.04
CA TYR A 222 10.81 30.41 1.30
C TYR A 222 9.77 30.75 0.22
N PHE A 223 9.05 29.74 -0.23
CA PHE A 223 7.95 29.86 -1.17
C PHE A 223 6.74 29.08 -0.67
N ASP A 224 5.56 29.44 -1.15
CA ASP A 224 4.37 28.62 -1.02
C ASP A 224 4.12 27.80 -2.31
N GLN A 225 3.09 26.95 -2.26
CA GLN A 225 2.68 26.14 -3.40
C GLN A 225 2.31 26.92 -4.68
N LYS A 226 2.04 28.23 -4.57
CA LYS A 226 1.72 29.12 -5.71
C LYS A 226 2.93 29.93 -6.18
N ASP A 227 4.14 29.56 -5.72
CA ASP A 227 5.39 30.28 -6.02
C ASP A 227 5.42 31.72 -5.48
N TYR A 228 4.59 32.05 -4.50
CA TYR A 228 4.75 33.34 -3.82
C TYR A 228 5.86 33.25 -2.80
N MET A 229 6.82 34.17 -2.94
CA MET A 229 7.91 34.31 -1.98
C MET A 229 7.35 34.67 -0.61
N ARG A 230 7.80 33.97 0.43
CA ARG A 230 7.47 34.20 1.82
C ARG A 230 8.62 34.92 2.51
N LYS A 231 8.31 35.52 3.67
CA LYS A 231 9.36 36.18 4.49
C LYS A 231 10.44 35.13 4.82
N THR A 232 11.60 35.31 4.24
CA THR A 232 12.79 34.49 4.51
C THR A 232 13.71 35.29 5.40
N PRO A 233 14.31 34.68 6.43
CA PRO A 233 15.35 35.35 7.24
C PRO A 233 16.48 35.90 6.38
N GLU A 234 16.96 37.08 6.73
CA GLU A 234 18.09 37.72 6.04
C GLU A 234 19.40 37.08 6.51
N GLY A 235 20.26 36.70 5.59
CA GLY A 235 21.56 36.09 5.87
C GLY A 235 22.19 35.49 4.63
N ASP A 236 23.47 35.13 4.75
CA ASP A 236 24.21 34.37 3.73
C ASP A 236 24.28 32.91 4.17
N TYR A 237 23.22 32.16 3.87
CA TYR A 237 23.08 30.78 4.30
C TYR A 237 23.41 29.82 3.16
N LYS A 238 24.09 28.70 3.48
CA LYS A 238 24.28 27.54 2.61
C LYS A 238 23.06 26.63 2.64
N TYR A 239 22.38 26.58 3.79
CA TYR A 239 21.14 25.87 4.04
C TYR A 239 20.23 26.72 4.92
N ILE A 240 18.93 26.68 4.67
CA ILE A 240 17.92 27.21 5.56
C ILE A 240 16.69 26.28 5.52
N GLY A 241 16.37 25.66 6.66
CA GLY A 241 15.15 24.87 6.88
C GLY A 241 13.95 25.76 7.17
N LEU A 242 12.77 25.19 7.13
CA LEU A 242 11.54 25.87 7.54
C LEU A 242 11.45 25.95 9.07
N TYR A 243 10.70 26.94 9.57
CA TYR A 243 10.47 27.06 11.02
C TYR A 243 9.67 25.87 11.55
N ARG A 244 10.21 25.21 12.57
CA ARG A 244 9.57 24.17 13.37
C ARG A 244 9.85 24.44 14.85
N ASP A 245 8.83 24.31 15.70
CA ASP A 245 8.93 24.54 17.14
C ASP A 245 9.58 25.89 17.54
N GLY A 246 9.37 26.93 16.69
CA GLY A 246 9.90 28.29 16.90
C GLY A 246 11.29 28.56 16.33
N TYR A 247 11.95 27.55 15.74
CA TYR A 247 13.30 27.67 15.19
C TYR A 247 13.38 27.23 13.73
N ALA A 248 14.22 27.91 12.96
CA ALA A 248 14.69 27.44 11.66
C ALA A 248 16.16 26.99 11.78
N LEU A 249 16.45 25.82 11.26
CA LEU A 249 17.81 25.32 11.15
C LEU A 249 18.52 26.03 9.99
N ILE A 250 19.73 26.53 10.20
CA ILE A 250 20.56 27.14 9.16
C ILE A 250 21.96 26.50 9.14
N GLU A 251 22.60 26.60 7.98
CA GLU A 251 24.06 26.45 7.84
C GLU A 251 24.62 27.73 7.26
N ASP A 252 25.55 28.36 7.97
CA ASP A 252 26.30 29.53 7.54
C ASP A 252 27.80 29.22 7.41
N ASN A 253 28.67 30.24 7.48
CA ASN A 253 30.11 30.04 7.38
C ASN A 253 30.77 29.52 8.68
N ASP A 254 30.08 29.68 9.80
CA ASP A 254 30.57 29.26 11.13
C ASP A 254 30.05 27.85 11.52
N GLY A 255 29.12 27.27 10.71
CA GLY A 255 28.57 25.94 10.89
C GLY A 255 27.03 25.92 10.94
N TRP A 256 26.49 24.92 11.60
CA TRP A 256 25.06 24.76 11.79
C TRP A 256 24.57 25.47 13.02
N ALA A 257 23.46 26.21 12.93
CA ALA A 257 22.86 26.94 14.04
C ALA A 257 21.33 27.00 13.89
N TYR A 258 20.68 27.50 14.91
CA TYR A 258 19.24 27.77 14.90
C TYR A 258 19.00 29.27 14.96
N ILE A 259 17.99 29.73 14.22
CA ILE A 259 17.51 31.12 14.31
C ILE A 259 16.04 31.11 14.74
N ASP A 260 15.70 32.08 15.59
CA ASP A 260 14.33 32.34 16.00
C ASP A 260 13.55 33.13 14.92
N GLU A 261 12.26 33.40 15.14
CA GLU A 261 11.41 34.17 14.22
C GLU A 261 11.84 35.61 13.98
N ASP A 262 12.65 36.18 14.86
CA ASP A 262 13.25 37.47 14.71
C ASP A 262 14.58 37.43 13.92
N GLY A 263 15.04 36.23 13.57
CA GLY A 263 16.29 35.98 12.84
C GLY A 263 17.54 36.02 13.71
N CYS A 264 17.39 35.95 15.04
CA CYS A 264 18.50 35.89 15.98
C CYS A 264 18.98 34.45 16.16
N ILE A 265 20.32 34.27 16.20
CA ILE A 265 20.91 32.97 16.51
C ILE A 265 20.58 32.60 17.96
N SER A 266 20.05 31.39 18.11
CA SER A 266 19.73 30.76 19.38
C SER A 266 20.65 29.56 19.63
N GLY A 267 21.20 29.45 20.82
CA GLY A 267 22.20 28.44 21.19
C GLY A 267 23.60 28.76 20.65
N SER A 268 24.26 27.75 20.12
CA SER A 268 25.63 27.84 19.59
C SER A 268 25.68 27.37 18.12
N HIS A 269 26.85 27.54 17.49
CA HIS A 269 27.13 26.83 16.24
C HIS A 269 27.62 25.42 16.54
N TYR A 270 27.27 24.49 15.67
CA TYR A 270 27.52 23.04 15.77
C TYR A 270 28.20 22.53 14.50
N GLU A 271 28.89 21.38 14.58
CA GLU A 271 29.44 20.71 13.41
C GLU A 271 28.34 20.21 12.47
N ALA A 272 27.22 19.72 13.03
CA ALA A 272 25.99 19.33 12.33
C ALA A 272 24.82 19.49 13.29
N ALA A 273 23.61 19.63 12.73
CA ALA A 273 22.39 19.69 13.52
C ALA A 273 21.18 19.18 12.70
N THR A 274 20.11 18.82 13.40
CA THR A 274 18.82 18.46 12.81
C THR A 274 17.79 19.57 13.05
N ALA A 275 16.74 19.62 12.27
CA ALA A 275 15.61 20.50 12.54
C ALA A 275 14.93 20.13 13.87
N PHE A 276 14.39 21.11 14.59
CA PHE A 276 13.49 20.84 15.72
C PHE A 276 12.18 20.23 15.21
N GLU A 277 11.67 19.23 15.91
CA GLU A 277 10.37 18.65 15.70
C GLU A 277 9.91 17.92 16.98
N ASP A 278 8.65 18.11 17.37
CA ASP A 278 8.08 17.57 18.61
C ASP A 278 8.89 17.96 19.86
N GLY A 279 9.48 19.15 19.88
CA GLY A 279 10.25 19.70 21.00
C GLY A 279 11.66 19.17 21.12
N ILE A 280 12.18 18.44 20.14
CA ILE A 280 13.50 17.81 20.17
C ILE A 280 14.29 18.05 18.90
N ALA A 281 15.60 18.20 19.04
CA ALA A 281 16.57 18.21 17.95
C ALA A 281 17.83 17.44 18.35
N ALA A 282 18.70 17.16 17.39
CA ALA A 282 20.03 16.65 17.65
C ALA A 282 21.10 17.61 17.14
N VAL A 283 22.18 17.77 17.94
CA VAL A 283 23.35 18.57 17.59
C VAL A 283 24.61 17.76 17.72
N LYS A 284 25.58 18.03 16.87
CA LYS A 284 26.87 17.37 16.87
C LYS A 284 27.97 18.34 17.25
N ASP A 285 28.76 17.94 18.20
CA ASP A 285 30.02 18.60 18.60
C ASP A 285 31.20 17.59 18.53
N GLU A 286 32.36 17.96 19.10
CA GLU A 286 33.58 17.13 19.12
C GLU A 286 33.36 15.73 19.75
N ASP A 287 32.43 15.61 20.70
CA ASP A 287 32.13 14.34 21.39
C ASP A 287 31.17 13.44 20.60
N GLY A 288 30.40 13.99 19.63
CA GLY A 288 29.41 13.29 18.83
C GLY A 288 28.03 13.95 18.88
N TRP A 289 27.00 13.19 18.50
CA TRP A 289 25.62 13.67 18.48
C TRP A 289 24.97 13.63 19.86
N LYS A 290 24.19 14.64 20.18
CA LYS A 290 23.46 14.81 21.45
C LYS A 290 22.05 15.25 21.18
N LEU A 291 21.05 14.67 21.88
CA LEU A 291 19.66 15.10 21.83
C LEU A 291 19.44 16.31 22.73
N ILE A 292 18.78 17.35 22.22
CA ILE A 292 18.50 18.59 22.94
C ILE A 292 17.01 18.95 22.89
N ASP A 293 16.55 19.63 23.93
CA ASP A 293 15.22 20.24 24.00
C ASP A 293 15.19 21.67 23.43
N ASN A 294 13.99 22.28 23.38
CA ASN A 294 13.78 23.67 22.92
C ASN A 294 14.52 24.74 23.77
N GLU A 295 15.04 24.38 24.94
CA GLU A 295 15.89 25.25 25.76
C GLU A 295 17.38 24.97 25.53
N PHE A 296 17.71 24.15 24.50
CA PHE A 296 19.07 23.72 24.14
C PHE A 296 19.77 22.90 25.24
N LYS A 297 19.00 22.25 26.11
CA LYS A 297 19.50 21.35 27.13
C LYS A 297 19.53 19.91 26.65
N MET A 298 20.57 19.18 27.01
CA MET A 298 20.67 17.75 26.71
C MET A 298 19.54 16.97 27.42
N ILE A 299 18.86 16.11 26.68
CA ILE A 299 17.67 15.37 27.15
C ILE A 299 18.07 14.14 27.95
N ASP A 300 18.89 13.26 27.37
CA ASP A 300 19.14 11.90 27.90
C ASP A 300 20.58 11.72 28.49
N GLY A 301 21.41 12.70 28.34
CA GLY A 301 22.80 12.66 28.84
C GLY A 301 23.71 11.69 28.09
N LYS A 302 23.27 11.21 26.89
CA LYS A 302 24.02 10.28 26.05
C LYS A 302 24.66 10.99 24.87
N THR A 303 25.64 10.31 24.29
CA THR A 303 26.28 10.71 23.04
C THR A 303 26.15 9.58 22.04
N TYR A 304 25.80 9.93 20.81
CA TYR A 304 25.59 9.00 19.73
C TYR A 304 26.63 9.19 18.62
N THR A 305 26.95 8.13 17.89
CA THR A 305 27.91 8.20 16.78
C THR A 305 27.27 8.76 15.51
N ASP A 306 25.95 8.57 15.35
CA ASP A 306 25.15 9.13 14.25
C ASP A 306 23.67 9.23 14.64
N ILE A 307 22.92 10.09 13.91
CA ILE A 307 21.47 10.24 14.01
C ILE A 307 20.89 10.11 12.58
N VAL A 308 19.92 9.22 12.41
CA VAL A 308 19.21 9.09 11.12
C VAL A 308 18.34 10.32 10.90
N ARG A 309 18.48 10.92 9.73
CA ARG A 309 17.72 12.09 9.29
C ARG A 309 17.44 12.04 7.81
N ASP A 310 16.40 12.74 7.38
CA ASP A 310 16.10 12.93 5.96
C ASP A 310 16.93 14.08 5.36
N ASP A 311 16.78 14.32 4.07
CA ASP A 311 17.47 15.43 3.38
C ASP A 311 16.99 16.81 3.86
N GLY A 312 15.81 16.93 4.47
CA GLY A 312 15.31 18.12 5.15
C GLY A 312 15.88 18.32 6.55
N GLN A 313 16.85 17.49 6.96
CA GLN A 313 17.45 17.44 8.29
C GLN A 313 16.45 17.13 9.41
N CYS A 314 15.32 16.50 9.11
CA CYS A 314 14.37 16.01 10.11
C CYS A 314 14.80 14.63 10.61
N MET A 315 14.75 14.41 11.92
CA MET A 315 15.13 13.15 12.56
C MET A 315 13.99 12.42 13.26
N VAL A 316 12.82 13.07 13.40
CA VAL A 316 11.65 12.47 14.01
C VAL A 316 10.80 11.83 12.91
N PHE A 317 10.58 10.52 13.02
CA PHE A 317 9.84 9.70 12.05
C PHE A 317 8.71 8.99 12.78
N ALA A 318 7.47 9.42 12.58
CA ALA A 318 6.28 8.91 13.31
C ALA A 318 6.48 8.91 14.84
N GLY A 319 7.04 10.01 15.40
CA GLY A 319 7.35 10.15 16.82
C GLY A 319 8.50 9.26 17.33
N ARG A 320 9.37 8.77 16.43
CA ARG A 320 10.52 7.93 16.74
C ARG A 320 11.80 8.52 16.18
N ILE A 321 12.90 8.25 16.88
CA ILE A 321 14.26 8.67 16.53
C ILE A 321 15.12 7.43 16.40
N PHE A 322 15.97 7.37 15.38
CA PHE A 322 16.94 6.31 15.23
C PHE A 322 18.35 6.89 15.44
N ALA A 323 18.97 6.48 16.53
CA ALA A 323 20.28 6.93 16.96
C ALA A 323 21.28 5.77 16.92
N LYS A 324 22.50 6.02 16.47
CA LYS A 324 23.57 5.02 16.37
C LYS A 324 24.51 5.12 17.56
N THR A 325 24.78 3.98 18.17
CA THR A 325 25.81 3.79 19.19
C THR A 325 26.93 2.91 18.64
N ASP A 326 27.97 2.67 19.43
CA ASP A 326 29.01 1.68 19.08
C ASP A 326 28.47 0.26 18.93
N SER A 327 27.31 -0.03 19.54
CA SER A 327 26.67 -1.34 19.54
C SER A 327 25.63 -1.51 18.41
N GLY A 328 25.39 -0.48 17.59
CA GLY A 328 24.38 -0.47 16.55
C GLY A 328 23.33 0.61 16.75
N TYR A 329 22.25 0.55 15.98
CA TYR A 329 21.16 1.51 16.06
C TYR A 329 20.19 1.17 17.19
N GLU A 330 19.71 2.23 17.85
CA GLU A 330 18.62 2.23 18.81
C GLU A 330 17.45 3.04 18.26
N MET A 331 16.22 2.58 18.48
CA MET A 331 15.01 3.37 18.29
C MET A 331 14.59 3.99 19.61
N LEU A 332 14.41 5.30 19.64
CA LEU A 332 14.05 6.09 20.80
C LEU A 332 12.67 6.74 20.62
N ASP A 333 12.01 7.08 21.72
CA ASP A 333 10.94 8.07 21.74
C ASP A 333 11.49 9.51 21.78
N THR A 334 10.63 10.51 21.69
CA THR A 334 11.01 11.94 21.73
C THR A 334 11.46 12.42 23.13
N ALA A 335 11.36 11.57 24.16
CA ALA A 335 11.95 11.80 25.47
C ALA A 335 13.34 11.16 25.66
N GLY A 336 13.89 10.50 24.62
CA GLY A 336 15.18 9.83 24.65
C GLY A 336 15.15 8.44 25.28
N ASN A 337 13.96 7.85 25.56
CA ASN A 337 13.87 6.49 26.07
C ASN A 337 14.03 5.46 24.95
N ILE A 338 14.82 4.42 25.22
CA ILE A 338 15.03 3.32 24.26
C ILE A 338 13.76 2.47 24.16
N ILE A 339 13.24 2.30 22.94
CA ILE A 339 12.11 1.41 22.61
C ILE A 339 12.62 0.08 22.08
N ALA A 340 13.60 0.11 21.17
CA ALA A 340 14.21 -1.08 20.59
C ALA A 340 15.68 -0.80 20.27
N SER A 341 16.50 -1.85 20.16
CA SER A 341 17.94 -1.69 19.91
C SER A 341 18.55 -2.95 19.28
N GLY A 342 19.82 -2.83 18.86
CA GLY A 342 20.59 -3.96 18.35
C GLY A 342 20.55 -4.12 16.83
N PHE A 343 20.22 -3.06 16.11
CA PHE A 343 20.15 -3.08 14.65
C PHE A 343 21.46 -2.62 14.01
N ASN A 344 21.87 -3.32 12.95
CA ASN A 344 23.04 -2.96 12.14
C ASN A 344 22.72 -1.88 11.11
N GLU A 345 21.51 -1.93 10.55
CA GLU A 345 20.97 -0.95 9.59
C GLU A 345 19.52 -0.65 9.92
N VAL A 346 19.06 0.57 9.56
CA VAL A 346 17.67 0.99 9.75
C VAL A 346 17.20 1.83 8.57
N ARG A 347 15.92 1.72 8.25
CA ARG A 347 15.17 2.59 7.36
C ARG A 347 13.97 3.08 8.16
N PRO A 348 13.95 4.37 8.54
CA PRO A 348 12.96 4.91 9.47
C PRO A 348 11.56 4.93 8.87
N PHE A 349 10.56 5.07 9.71
CA PHE A 349 9.18 5.27 9.28
C PHE A 349 9.07 6.48 8.34
N MET A 350 8.39 6.34 7.24
CA MET A 350 8.21 7.44 6.28
C MET A 350 6.90 8.21 6.50
N GLU A 351 5.90 7.55 7.08
CA GLU A 351 4.57 8.11 7.34
C GLU A 351 3.99 7.48 8.62
N GLU A 352 3.01 8.14 9.25
CA GLU A 352 2.26 7.54 10.37
C GLU A 352 1.51 6.28 9.90
N GLY A 353 1.49 5.25 10.75
CA GLY A 353 0.85 3.97 10.44
C GLY A 353 1.64 3.03 9.54
N GLY A 354 2.79 3.47 9.01
CA GLY A 354 3.70 2.64 8.23
C GLY A 354 4.62 1.77 9.10
N TYR A 355 5.55 1.11 8.42
CA TYR A 355 6.54 0.23 9.03
C TYR A 355 7.95 0.71 8.75
N ALA A 356 8.84 0.54 9.72
CA ALA A 356 10.28 0.67 9.54
C ALA A 356 10.87 -0.65 9.07
N ALA A 357 11.97 -0.59 8.31
CA ALA A 357 12.81 -1.73 8.04
C ALA A 357 14.07 -1.66 8.89
N VAL A 358 14.38 -2.75 9.60
CA VAL A 358 15.56 -2.87 10.45
C VAL A 358 16.31 -4.15 10.11
N LYS A 359 17.63 -4.12 10.25
CA LYS A 359 18.48 -5.28 9.96
C LYS A 359 19.34 -5.60 11.18
N ASP A 360 19.32 -6.82 11.60
CA ASP A 360 20.25 -7.35 12.61
C ASP A 360 21.20 -8.38 12.01
N ALA A 361 21.77 -9.28 12.83
CA ALA A 361 22.68 -10.32 12.38
C ALA A 361 22.00 -11.39 11.52
N ASP A 362 20.68 -11.57 11.69
CA ASP A 362 19.90 -12.62 11.02
C ASP A 362 19.26 -12.11 9.69
N GLY A 363 19.22 -10.79 9.46
CA GLY A 363 18.70 -10.21 8.21
C GLY A 363 17.73 -9.06 8.39
N TRP A 364 16.99 -8.74 7.33
CA TRP A 364 16.00 -7.67 7.32
C TRP A 364 14.71 -8.09 8.01
N LYS A 365 14.13 -7.15 8.74
CA LYS A 365 12.89 -7.33 9.52
C LYS A 365 12.00 -6.10 9.39
N VAL A 366 10.71 -6.35 9.44
CA VAL A 366 9.66 -5.32 9.51
C VAL A 366 9.38 -5.00 10.97
N MET A 367 9.37 -3.73 11.33
CA MET A 367 9.16 -3.28 12.71
C MET A 367 8.05 -2.22 12.77
N ASP A 368 7.16 -2.35 13.76
CA ASP A 368 6.14 -1.34 14.07
C ASP A 368 6.69 -0.21 14.96
N THR A 369 5.89 0.86 15.13
CA THR A 369 6.25 2.02 15.95
C THR A 369 6.41 1.70 17.44
N GLY A 370 5.93 0.55 17.93
CA GLY A 370 6.13 0.04 19.28
C GLY A 370 7.46 -0.72 19.46
N GLY A 371 8.24 -0.90 18.39
CA GLY A 371 9.49 -1.66 18.41
C GLY A 371 9.32 -3.17 18.28
N LYS A 372 8.10 -3.63 17.98
CA LYS A 372 7.83 -5.04 17.78
C LYS A 372 8.22 -5.46 16.36
N ILE A 373 9.00 -6.53 16.25
CA ILE A 373 9.24 -7.19 14.98
C ILE A 373 7.97 -7.94 14.56
N ILE A 374 7.49 -7.64 13.36
CA ILE A 374 6.27 -8.19 12.78
C ILE A 374 6.59 -9.37 11.90
N GLU A 375 7.66 -9.26 11.09
CA GLU A 375 8.01 -10.24 10.07
C GLU A 375 9.52 -10.19 9.77
N GLU A 376 10.08 -11.31 9.36
CA GLU A 376 11.44 -11.43 8.80
C GLU A 376 11.33 -11.55 7.28
N VAL A 377 12.15 -10.80 6.54
CA VAL A 377 12.10 -10.76 5.07
C VAL A 377 13.44 -11.23 4.49
N GLU A 378 13.41 -12.26 3.68
CA GLU A 378 14.60 -12.75 2.97
C GLU A 378 14.87 -11.89 1.73
N CYS A 379 15.75 -10.90 1.85
CA CYS A 379 16.13 -9.98 0.78
C CYS A 379 17.49 -9.34 1.03
N GLU A 380 18.09 -8.74 0.00
CA GLU A 380 19.33 -7.97 0.14
C GLU A 380 19.08 -6.59 0.73
N GLU A 381 17.92 -5.98 0.44
CA GLU A 381 17.53 -4.68 0.98
C GLU A 381 16.02 -4.58 1.15
N LEU A 382 15.59 -3.93 2.23
CA LEU A 382 14.19 -3.64 2.56
C LEU A 382 14.09 -2.14 2.88
N LEU A 383 13.12 -1.45 2.27
CA LEU A 383 12.82 -0.05 2.58
C LEU A 383 11.55 0.05 3.44
N ALA A 384 11.47 1.14 4.19
CA ALA A 384 10.26 1.50 4.94
C ALA A 384 9.09 1.86 4.00
N SER A 385 7.88 1.81 4.52
CA SER A 385 6.67 2.17 3.78
C SER A 385 5.71 3.02 4.61
N GLY A 386 4.82 3.74 3.92
CA GLY A 386 3.71 4.49 4.51
C GLY A 386 2.48 3.63 4.81
N ASN A 387 2.48 2.37 4.39
CA ASN A 387 1.40 1.41 4.62
C ASN A 387 1.97 -0.01 4.81
N ASN A 388 1.18 -1.05 4.60
CA ASN A 388 1.60 -2.43 4.75
C ASN A 388 2.36 -3.02 3.55
N MET A 389 2.74 -2.23 2.54
CA MET A 389 3.43 -2.69 1.34
C MET A 389 4.82 -2.07 1.25
N MET A 390 5.87 -2.88 1.37
CA MET A 390 7.26 -2.46 1.48
C MET A 390 8.07 -2.80 0.22
N PRO A 391 8.91 -1.88 -0.27
CA PRO A 391 9.86 -2.19 -1.34
C PRO A 391 10.96 -3.13 -0.84
N TYR A 392 11.24 -4.18 -1.59
CA TYR A 392 12.34 -5.11 -1.30
C TYR A 392 13.17 -5.39 -2.55
N ARG A 393 14.47 -5.70 -2.36
CA ARG A 393 15.43 -5.93 -3.43
C ARG A 393 16.00 -7.34 -3.37
N VAL A 394 16.02 -7.97 -4.55
CA VAL A 394 16.71 -9.24 -4.79
C VAL A 394 17.60 -9.07 -6.01
N GLY A 395 18.90 -9.28 -5.85
CA GLY A 395 19.89 -8.92 -6.86
C GLY A 395 19.87 -7.41 -7.15
N ASP A 396 19.77 -7.05 -8.42
CA ASP A 396 19.78 -5.65 -8.88
C ASP A 396 18.39 -5.07 -9.12
N VAL A 397 17.32 -5.80 -8.74
CA VAL A 397 15.93 -5.40 -9.04
C VAL A 397 15.07 -5.36 -7.82
N TRP A 398 14.07 -4.47 -7.85
CA TRP A 398 13.14 -4.19 -6.77
C TRP A 398 11.74 -4.71 -7.07
N GLY A 399 11.07 -5.17 -6.03
CA GLY A 399 9.65 -5.53 -6.02
C GLY A 399 8.95 -4.96 -4.80
N TYR A 400 7.76 -5.45 -4.53
CA TYR A 400 6.97 -5.06 -3.35
C TYR A 400 6.45 -6.28 -2.61
N ILE A 401 6.59 -6.28 -1.29
CA ILE A 401 6.08 -7.30 -0.38
C ILE A 401 5.07 -6.68 0.57
N GLY A 402 3.98 -7.39 0.84
CA GLY A 402 2.98 -7.01 1.84
C GLY A 402 3.32 -7.60 3.21
N VAL A 403 3.24 -6.79 4.23
CA VAL A 403 3.49 -7.21 5.63
C VAL A 403 2.42 -8.23 6.04
N GLY A 404 2.84 -9.48 6.26
CA GLY A 404 1.93 -10.58 6.58
C GLY A 404 1.15 -11.17 5.40
N ASP A 405 1.41 -10.71 4.16
CA ASP A 405 0.64 -11.11 2.97
C ASP A 405 1.53 -11.53 1.77
N GLY A 406 2.84 -11.61 1.97
CA GLY A 406 3.80 -12.10 0.99
C GLY A 406 4.01 -11.17 -0.21
N VAL A 407 4.48 -11.72 -1.33
CA VAL A 407 4.87 -10.95 -2.50
C VAL A 407 3.66 -10.38 -3.23
N TYR A 408 3.67 -9.06 -3.48
CA TYR A 408 2.71 -8.34 -4.31
C TYR A 408 3.24 -8.14 -5.73
N VAL A 409 4.47 -7.66 -5.84
CA VAL A 409 5.13 -7.49 -7.13
C VAL A 409 6.50 -8.14 -7.06
N GLU A 410 6.71 -9.15 -7.90
CA GLU A 410 8.02 -9.77 -8.07
C GLU A 410 9.08 -8.74 -8.47
N PRO A 411 10.34 -8.87 -8.00
CA PRO A 411 11.40 -7.93 -8.32
C PRO A 411 11.62 -7.78 -9.83
N LYS A 412 11.45 -6.55 -10.34
CA LYS A 412 11.58 -6.23 -11.77
C LYS A 412 11.99 -4.78 -12.05
N PHE A 413 11.82 -3.87 -11.11
CA PHE A 413 12.15 -2.46 -11.27
C PHE A 413 13.63 -2.20 -11.01
N GLU A 414 14.23 -1.26 -11.75
CA GLU A 414 15.61 -0.82 -11.52
C GLU A 414 15.79 -0.14 -10.17
N ALA A 415 14.75 0.57 -9.69
CA ALA A 415 14.64 1.12 -8.35
C ALA A 415 13.18 1.24 -7.95
N ALA A 416 12.90 1.26 -6.65
CA ALA A 416 11.58 1.46 -6.09
C ALA A 416 11.68 2.30 -4.81
N LEU A 417 10.69 3.16 -4.59
CA LEU A 417 10.52 3.92 -3.36
C LEU A 417 9.29 3.42 -2.61
N ARG A 418 9.09 3.97 -1.40
CA ARG A 418 7.97 3.62 -0.54
C ARG A 418 6.62 3.65 -1.27
N VAL A 419 5.72 2.81 -0.85
CA VAL A 419 4.29 2.99 -1.14
C VAL A 419 3.74 3.94 -0.07
N ASN A 420 3.18 5.07 -0.48
CA ASN A 420 2.59 6.03 0.44
C ASN A 420 1.21 5.56 0.95
N THR A 421 0.61 6.28 1.89
CA THR A 421 -0.69 5.93 2.48
C THR A 421 -1.82 5.82 1.45
N ASN A 422 -1.73 6.53 0.32
CA ASN A 422 -2.73 6.50 -0.77
C ASN A 422 -2.43 5.41 -1.82
N GLY A 423 -1.44 4.54 -1.60
CA GLY A 423 -1.13 3.43 -2.50
C GLY A 423 -0.30 3.79 -3.73
N TYR A 424 0.29 4.99 -3.78
CA TYR A 424 1.21 5.37 -4.85
C TYR A 424 2.65 5.05 -4.49
N ALA A 425 3.42 4.64 -5.49
CA ALA A 425 4.86 4.41 -5.37
C ALA A 425 5.60 4.91 -6.60
N ALA A 426 6.78 5.50 -6.40
CA ALA A 426 7.68 5.80 -7.49
C ALA A 426 8.57 4.60 -7.79
N VAL A 427 8.64 4.20 -9.06
CA VAL A 427 9.49 3.12 -9.56
C VAL A 427 10.33 3.59 -10.75
N LYS A 428 11.53 3.05 -10.88
CA LYS A 428 12.43 3.32 -12.02
C LYS A 428 12.37 2.18 -13.00
N GLU A 429 12.11 2.50 -14.27
CA GLU A 429 12.06 1.53 -15.35
C GLU A 429 12.58 2.20 -16.64
N ASN A 430 13.47 1.52 -17.37
CA ASN A 430 14.13 2.04 -18.55
C ASN A 430 14.86 3.38 -18.31
N GLY A 431 15.48 3.53 -17.13
CA GLY A 431 16.24 4.71 -16.72
C GLY A 431 15.40 5.91 -16.29
N GLN A 432 14.06 5.83 -16.30
CA GLN A 432 13.17 6.92 -15.90
C GLN A 432 12.32 6.52 -14.70
N TRP A 433 12.07 7.50 -13.82
CA TRP A 433 11.12 7.37 -12.73
C TRP A 433 9.70 7.63 -13.21
N LYS A 434 8.76 6.81 -12.75
CA LYS A 434 7.31 6.97 -12.94
C LYS A 434 6.59 6.58 -11.66
N TYR A 435 5.36 7.04 -11.51
CA TYR A 435 4.50 6.58 -10.43
C TYR A 435 3.62 5.44 -10.88
N ILE A 436 3.38 4.52 -9.96
CA ILE A 436 2.38 3.47 -10.06
C ILE A 436 1.39 3.64 -8.93
N HIS A 437 0.12 3.32 -9.17
CA HIS A 437 -0.95 3.29 -8.19
C HIS A 437 -1.50 1.88 -8.08
N PHE A 438 -1.35 1.26 -6.93
CA PHE A 438 -1.85 -0.09 -6.70
C PHE A 438 -3.38 -0.11 -6.66
N THR A 439 -3.99 -1.01 -7.43
CA THR A 439 -5.44 -1.11 -7.61
C THR A 439 -6.17 -1.29 -6.28
N ARG A 440 -5.60 -2.00 -5.32
CA ARG A 440 -6.15 -2.23 -3.99
C ARG A 440 -6.49 -0.92 -3.24
N PHE A 441 -5.59 0.06 -3.27
CA PHE A 441 -5.79 1.33 -2.53
C PHE A 441 -6.83 2.23 -3.21
N ARG A 442 -6.97 2.15 -4.53
CA ARG A 442 -8.03 2.85 -5.25
C ARG A 442 -9.43 2.39 -4.83
N LEU A 443 -9.59 1.11 -4.47
CA LEU A 443 -10.85 0.57 -3.96
C LEU A 443 -11.22 1.15 -2.59
N GLU A 444 -10.22 1.40 -1.74
CA GLU A 444 -10.44 2.02 -0.42
C GLU A 444 -10.89 3.49 -0.56
N GLU A 445 -10.37 4.23 -1.55
CA GLU A 445 -10.79 5.63 -1.84
C GLU A 445 -12.22 5.73 -2.39
N GLU A 446 -12.65 4.80 -3.27
CA GLU A 446 -13.98 4.80 -3.86
C GLU A 446 -15.08 4.34 -2.87
N SER A 447 -14.71 3.78 -1.73
CA SER A 447 -15.61 3.28 -0.68
C SER A 447 -15.90 4.31 0.43
N LEU A 448 -15.21 5.45 0.45
CA LEU A 448 -15.36 6.57 1.40
C LEU A 448 -16.22 7.69 0.81
#